data_b7b0d6ae42b18b35238ce2a6c0322b68
#
_entry.id   b7b0d6ae42b18b35238ce2a6c0322b68
#
_cell.length_a   1.000
_cell.length_b   1.000
_cell.length_c   1.000
_cell.angle_alpha   90.00
_cell.angle_beta   90.00
_cell.angle_gamma   90.00
#
_symmetry.space_group_name_H-M   'P 1'
#
loop_
_entity.id
_entity.type
_entity.pdbx_description
1 polymer ?
#
loop_
_entity_poly.entity_id
_entity_poly.type
_entity_poly.pdbx_seq_one_letter_code
_entity_poly.pdbx_strand_id
1 'polypeptide(L)'
;MIVATALCCSCQKAAEKTEVEAWFADGGRVPRVGIAEKVDVYQYEKRVSATVLVSGIDPEMTHLEVGLLSSQDEYFSDPKAVYAKRQRNGSYTLRVPVTPGKTNWIMAVAACDGGAAYSSKISVDVPDVPWQYKIADSYSGTYLNTTIKQGEQSYPDHKIVLKYNGSSNRLTIGNVCAYSLAQGLDYTKDNNVNYIVGDVDIEAKTVSFPVTSSGIDAHLASGTALMPFELKDDSIYSGKEFIWTFNEDATEISFPIFGLVSGTSIKQSYDAGTFKAD
;
A
#
# COMPACT_ATOMS: atom_id res chain seq x y z
N MET A 1 23.62 8.18 4.61
CA MET A 1 24.46 7.05 4.18
C MET A 1 25.56 6.64 5.21
N ILE A 2 25.75 7.42 6.28
CA ILE A 2 26.77 7.18 7.35
C ILE A 2 26.28 6.16 8.38
N VAL A 3 24.96 6.08 8.64
CA VAL A 3 24.38 5.16 9.66
C VAL A 3 24.52 3.67 9.28
N ALA A 4 24.51 3.33 7.98
CA ALA A 4 24.79 1.95 7.55
C ALA A 4 26.23 1.51 7.94
N THR A 5 27.15 2.46 8.01
CA THR A 5 28.54 2.21 8.41
C THR A 5 28.67 2.05 9.93
N ALA A 6 27.88 2.76 10.74
CA ALA A 6 27.90 2.65 12.20
C ALA A 6 27.35 1.30 12.71
N LEU A 7 26.39 0.69 12.01
CA LEU A 7 25.89 -0.66 12.34
C LEU A 7 26.89 -1.77 11.98
N CYS A 8 27.78 -1.54 11.01
CA CYS A 8 28.88 -2.46 10.68
C CYS A 8 30.08 -2.38 11.63
N CYS A 9 30.15 -1.38 12.51
CA CYS A 9 31.25 -1.20 13.45
C CYS A 9 31.26 -2.19 14.64
N SER A 10 30.30 -3.12 14.73
CA SER A 10 30.37 -4.19 15.73
C SER A 10 31.50 -5.21 15.51
N CYS A 11 32.22 -5.10 14.39
CA CYS A 11 33.40 -5.92 14.05
C CYS A 11 34.75 -5.15 14.16
N GLN A 12 34.80 -4.06 14.93
CA GLN A 12 36.03 -3.30 15.12
C GLN A 12 37.10 -4.14 15.83
N LYS A 13 38.33 -4.02 15.33
CA LYS A 13 39.52 -4.66 15.93
C LYS A 13 39.77 -4.11 17.34
N ALA A 14 40.36 -4.90 18.22
CA ALA A 14 40.61 -4.53 19.61
C ALA A 14 41.31 -3.17 19.83
N ALA A 15 42.17 -2.73 18.86
CA ALA A 15 42.83 -1.43 18.89
C ALA A 15 41.83 -0.25 18.73
N GLU A 16 40.87 -0.37 17.81
CA GLU A 16 39.87 0.67 17.59
C GLU A 16 38.91 0.80 18.78
N LYS A 17 38.62 -0.31 19.46
CA LYS A 17 37.84 -0.32 20.69
C LYS A 17 38.50 0.49 21.80
N THR A 18 39.82 0.41 21.90
CA THR A 18 40.58 1.14 22.91
C THR A 18 40.56 2.66 22.65
N GLU A 19 40.65 3.09 21.38
CA GLU A 19 40.53 4.50 21.00
C GLU A 19 39.14 5.07 21.30
N VAL A 20 38.08 4.31 21.01
CA VAL A 20 36.69 4.69 21.34
C VAL A 20 36.47 4.76 22.85
N GLU A 21 37.03 3.80 23.62
CA GLU A 21 36.96 3.81 25.08
C GLU A 21 37.74 4.98 25.66
N ALA A 22 38.91 5.31 25.15
CA ALA A 22 39.69 6.47 25.55
C ALA A 22 38.99 7.79 25.26
N TRP A 23 38.35 7.88 24.08
CA TRP A 23 37.54 9.04 23.70
C TRP A 23 36.34 9.24 24.61
N PHE A 24 35.64 8.17 25.05
CA PHE A 24 34.58 8.23 26.07
C PHE A 24 35.10 8.58 27.47
N ALA A 25 36.30 8.13 27.83
CA ALA A 25 36.94 8.45 29.12
C ALA A 25 37.30 9.94 29.24
N ASP A 26 37.64 10.59 28.11
CA ASP A 26 37.90 12.03 28.03
C ASP A 26 36.65 12.90 27.97
N GLY A 27 35.48 12.34 28.31
CA GLY A 27 34.21 13.04 28.30
C GLY A 27 33.61 13.14 26.89
N GLY A 28 33.76 12.05 26.11
CA GLY A 28 33.34 11.92 24.73
C GLY A 28 32.03 12.58 24.37
N ARG A 29 32.05 13.38 23.33
CA ARG A 29 30.98 14.30 22.90
C ARG A 29 29.91 13.58 22.07
N VAL A 30 29.29 12.53 22.63
CA VAL A 30 28.12 11.90 22.02
C VAL A 30 26.85 12.45 22.66
N PRO A 31 25.85 12.88 21.88
CA PRO A 31 24.58 13.33 22.42
C PRO A 31 23.89 12.21 23.20
N ARG A 32 23.08 12.59 24.18
CA ARG A 32 22.15 11.66 24.83
C ARG A 32 20.85 11.62 24.05
N VAL A 33 20.31 10.44 23.84
CA VAL A 33 19.07 10.24 23.10
C VAL A 33 18.13 9.29 23.84
N GLY A 34 16.84 9.58 23.79
CA GLY A 34 15.78 8.78 24.37
C GLY A 34 14.51 8.85 23.53
N ILE A 35 13.54 8.00 23.85
CA ILE A 35 12.18 8.07 23.32
C ILE A 35 11.25 8.39 24.48
N ALA A 36 10.31 9.33 24.29
CA ALA A 36 9.25 9.58 25.25
C ALA A 36 8.33 8.35 25.36
N GLU A 37 7.68 8.19 26.53
CA GLU A 37 6.86 7.00 26.82
C GLU A 37 5.74 6.77 25.80
N LYS A 38 5.18 7.86 25.22
CA LYS A 38 4.06 7.75 24.29
C LYS A 38 4.55 7.46 22.87
N VAL A 39 4.02 6.37 22.31
CA VAL A 39 4.20 5.97 20.92
C VAL A 39 2.82 5.85 20.27
N ASP A 40 2.59 6.57 19.18
CA ASP A 40 1.33 6.53 18.44
C ASP A 40 1.45 5.62 17.22
N VAL A 41 0.49 4.69 17.06
CA VAL A 41 0.45 3.73 15.96
C VAL A 41 -0.53 4.19 14.90
N TYR A 42 -0.07 4.30 13.66
CA TYR A 42 -0.85 4.64 12.47
C TYR A 42 -0.87 3.44 11.52
N GLN A 43 -1.67 2.42 11.84
CA GLN A 43 -1.68 1.13 11.14
C GLN A 43 -1.99 1.28 9.64
N TYR A 44 -2.93 2.15 9.27
CA TYR A 44 -3.30 2.40 7.87
C TYR A 44 -2.20 3.12 7.08
N GLU A 45 -1.42 3.99 7.72
CA GLU A 45 -0.25 4.63 7.13
C GLU A 45 0.99 3.74 7.16
N LYS A 46 0.91 2.56 7.81
CA LYS A 46 2.03 1.66 8.07
C LYS A 46 3.20 2.38 8.74
N ARG A 47 2.90 3.22 9.73
CA ARG A 47 3.87 4.05 10.44
C ARG A 47 3.62 4.07 11.95
N VAL A 48 4.71 4.30 12.67
CA VAL A 48 4.70 4.62 14.10
C VAL A 48 5.29 6.00 14.29
N SER A 49 4.67 6.81 15.15
CA SER A 49 5.17 8.13 15.55
C SER A 49 5.70 8.06 16.97
N ALA A 50 6.93 8.51 17.18
CA ALA A 50 7.51 8.64 18.49
C ALA A 50 8.22 9.99 18.65
N THR A 51 8.28 10.47 19.88
CA THR A 51 9.03 11.69 20.21
C THR A 51 10.43 11.31 20.70
N VAL A 52 11.42 11.66 19.89
CA VAL A 52 12.84 11.49 20.20
C VAL A 52 13.30 12.68 21.05
N LEU A 53 13.90 12.41 22.19
CA LEU A 53 14.45 13.39 23.10
C LEU A 53 15.96 13.41 22.98
N VAL A 54 16.54 14.59 22.74
CA VAL A 54 17.99 14.75 22.56
C VAL A 54 18.54 15.85 23.46
N SER A 55 19.68 15.54 24.10
CA SER A 55 20.42 16.50 24.93
C SER A 55 21.91 16.29 24.78
N GLY A 56 22.70 17.28 25.20
CA GLY A 56 24.17 17.21 25.14
C GLY A 56 24.75 17.41 23.74
N ILE A 57 24.00 18.00 22.82
CA ILE A 57 24.55 18.47 21.54
C ILE A 57 25.43 19.68 21.82
N ASP A 58 26.71 19.55 21.49
CA ASP A 58 27.69 20.62 21.54
C ASP A 58 27.70 21.34 20.19
N PRO A 59 27.82 22.68 20.15
CA PRO A 59 27.95 23.43 18.90
C PRO A 59 29.14 23.04 18.03
N GLU A 60 30.16 22.43 18.62
CA GLU A 60 31.34 21.93 17.89
C GLU A 60 31.14 20.55 17.26
N MET A 61 30.03 19.83 17.57
CA MET A 61 29.75 18.56 16.94
C MET A 61 29.49 18.71 15.46
N THR A 62 30.14 17.89 14.66
CA THR A 62 30.00 17.86 13.21
C THR A 62 29.29 16.57 12.77
N HIS A 63 28.68 16.60 11.58
CA HIS A 63 27.94 15.47 10.98
C HIS A 63 26.90 14.85 11.91
N LEU A 64 26.22 15.72 12.66
CA LEU A 64 25.20 15.28 13.62
C LEU A 64 23.93 14.81 12.91
N GLU A 65 23.49 13.60 13.21
CA GLU A 65 22.22 13.01 12.76
C GLU A 65 21.40 12.56 13.97
N VAL A 66 20.14 12.96 14.02
CA VAL A 66 19.16 12.50 15.02
C VAL A 66 18.02 11.81 14.28
N GLY A 67 17.72 10.58 14.66
CA GLY A 67 16.74 9.77 13.95
C GLY A 67 15.95 8.82 14.82
N LEU A 68 14.95 8.22 14.19
CA LEU A 68 14.15 7.12 14.69
C LEU A 68 14.32 5.94 13.75
N LEU A 69 14.66 4.79 14.30
CA LEU A 69 14.84 3.52 13.59
C LEU A 69 13.65 2.60 13.87
N SER A 70 13.30 1.76 12.92
CA SER A 70 12.40 0.62 13.12
C SER A 70 12.95 -0.64 12.47
N SER A 71 12.68 -1.81 13.07
CA SER A 71 13.00 -3.12 12.52
C SER A 71 11.94 -4.13 12.91
N GLN A 72 11.84 -5.24 12.17
CA GLN A 72 11.02 -6.40 12.55
C GLN A 72 11.75 -7.32 13.52
N ASP A 73 13.07 -7.21 13.65
CA ASP A 73 13.88 -7.95 14.60
C ASP A 73 14.50 -7.03 15.65
N GLU A 74 14.69 -7.57 16.85
CA GLU A 74 15.22 -6.82 17.99
C GLU A 74 16.70 -6.44 17.86
N TYR A 75 17.42 -7.01 16.88
CA TYR A 75 18.83 -6.74 16.64
C TYR A 75 19.05 -5.64 15.60
N PHE A 76 17.97 -5.14 15.00
CA PHE A 76 18.02 -4.12 13.95
C PHE A 76 18.93 -4.50 12.78
N SER A 77 18.83 -5.75 12.31
CA SER A 77 19.67 -6.27 11.22
C SER A 77 19.44 -5.55 9.89
N ASP A 78 18.18 -5.11 9.62
CA ASP A 78 17.78 -4.32 8.45
C ASP A 78 16.85 -3.17 8.88
N PRO A 79 17.36 -2.12 9.53
CA PRO A 79 16.54 -1.06 10.05
C PRO A 79 16.10 -0.09 8.96
N LYS A 80 14.86 0.37 9.06
CA LYS A 80 14.37 1.56 8.36
C LYS A 80 14.62 2.77 9.25
N ALA A 81 15.05 3.89 8.67
CA ALA A 81 15.41 5.08 9.40
C ALA A 81 14.70 6.33 8.88
N VAL A 82 14.35 7.22 9.79
CA VAL A 82 13.89 8.58 9.48
C VAL A 82 14.64 9.56 10.37
N TYR A 83 15.21 10.59 9.74
CA TYR A 83 16.04 11.58 10.42
C TYR A 83 15.34 12.92 10.55
N ALA A 84 15.64 13.64 11.63
CA ALA A 84 15.18 14.99 11.84
C ALA A 84 15.83 15.96 10.82
N LYS A 85 15.08 16.93 10.33
CA LYS A 85 15.58 17.94 9.38
C LYS A 85 16.56 18.93 10.00
N ARG A 86 16.49 19.14 11.32
CA ARG A 86 17.35 20.05 12.07
C ARG A 86 17.91 19.32 13.27
N GLN A 87 19.17 19.54 13.56
CA GLN A 87 19.92 18.83 14.59
C GLN A 87 20.23 19.81 15.74
N ARG A 88 19.53 19.70 16.87
CA ARG A 88 19.72 20.53 18.07
C ARG A 88 19.21 19.79 19.31
N ASN A 89 19.56 20.28 20.51
CA ASN A 89 18.92 19.82 21.74
C ASN A 89 17.42 20.07 21.71
N GLY A 90 16.63 19.14 22.23
CA GLY A 90 15.18 19.25 22.29
C GLY A 90 14.43 17.96 21.97
N SER A 91 13.22 18.10 21.50
CA SER A 91 12.34 16.98 21.13
C SER A 91 11.95 17.02 19.66
N TYR A 92 11.84 15.84 19.06
CA TYR A 92 11.49 15.65 17.63
C TYR A 92 10.42 14.58 17.52
N THR A 93 9.27 14.92 16.96
CA THR A 93 8.28 13.90 16.59
C THR A 93 8.63 13.36 15.21
N LEU A 94 9.03 12.09 15.16
CA LEU A 94 9.41 11.39 13.93
C LEU A 94 8.45 10.25 13.67
N ARG A 95 8.19 9.98 12.39
CA ARG A 95 7.35 8.88 11.94
C ARG A 95 8.17 7.89 11.12
N VAL A 96 8.32 6.68 11.62
CA VAL A 96 9.10 5.62 10.97
C VAL A 96 8.17 4.57 10.36
N PRO A 97 8.49 3.99 9.17
CA PRO A 97 7.73 2.90 8.58
C PRO A 97 7.77 1.65 9.46
N VAL A 98 6.64 0.93 9.56
CA VAL A 98 6.50 -0.33 10.29
C VAL A 98 5.70 -1.34 9.47
N THR A 99 5.73 -2.60 9.88
CA THR A 99 4.96 -3.68 9.25
C THR A 99 3.71 -3.96 10.09
N PRO A 100 2.50 -3.72 9.59
CA PRO A 100 1.26 -4.12 10.25
C PRO A 100 1.17 -5.63 10.46
N GLY A 101 0.40 -6.05 11.46
CA GLY A 101 0.21 -7.46 11.81
C GLY A 101 1.42 -8.10 12.49
N LYS A 102 2.43 -7.30 12.87
CA LYS A 102 3.67 -7.80 13.51
C LYS A 102 4.12 -6.91 14.65
N THR A 103 4.89 -7.48 15.55
CA THR A 103 5.70 -6.73 16.50
C THR A 103 6.84 -6.04 15.74
N ASN A 104 6.96 -4.75 15.93
CA ASN A 104 8.07 -3.94 15.40
C ASN A 104 8.88 -3.38 16.57
N TRP A 105 10.17 -3.27 16.38
CA TRP A 105 11.08 -2.64 17.34
C TRP A 105 11.43 -1.24 16.87
N ILE A 106 11.42 -0.28 17.77
CA ILE A 106 11.82 1.10 17.52
C ILE A 106 12.95 1.51 18.45
N MET A 107 13.84 2.36 17.95
CA MET A 107 14.98 2.88 18.70
C MET A 107 15.37 4.26 18.16
N ALA A 108 15.63 5.20 19.05
CA ALA A 108 16.18 6.48 18.65
C ALA A 108 17.70 6.40 18.53
N VAL A 109 18.26 7.19 17.64
CA VAL A 109 19.69 7.32 17.40
C VAL A 109 20.10 8.78 17.35
N ALA A 110 21.24 9.10 17.92
CA ALA A 110 21.95 10.34 17.69
C ALA A 110 23.42 9.99 17.35
N ALA A 111 23.86 10.37 16.17
CA ALA A 111 25.19 10.06 15.66
C ALA A 111 25.94 11.36 15.31
N CYS A 112 27.23 11.39 15.53
CA CYS A 112 28.16 12.46 15.12
C CYS A 112 29.52 11.86 14.79
N ASP A 113 30.48 12.68 14.41
CA ASP A 113 31.86 12.22 14.12
C ASP A 113 32.50 11.48 15.32
N GLY A 114 32.10 11.80 16.54
CA GLY A 114 32.59 11.18 17.74
C GLY A 114 31.94 9.82 18.07
N GLY A 115 30.93 9.37 17.35
CA GLY A 115 30.23 8.11 17.58
C GLY A 115 28.70 8.23 17.56
N ALA A 116 28.03 7.19 18.03
CA ALA A 116 26.56 7.14 18.06
C ALA A 116 26.05 6.72 19.43
N ALA A 117 24.98 7.37 19.87
CA ALA A 117 24.18 6.98 21.01
C ALA A 117 22.82 6.42 20.56
N TYR A 118 22.33 5.44 21.30
CA TYR A 118 21.06 4.79 21.05
C TYR A 118 20.19 4.84 22.31
N SER A 119 18.89 4.97 22.14
CA SER A 119 17.94 4.79 23.22
C SER A 119 17.76 3.30 23.58
N SER A 120 17.06 3.02 24.66
CA SER A 120 16.47 1.69 24.86
C SER A 120 15.56 1.33 23.68
N LYS A 121 15.51 0.04 23.35
CA LYS A 121 14.59 -0.51 22.36
C LYS A 121 13.18 -0.56 22.95
N ILE A 122 12.17 -0.26 22.13
CA ILE A 122 10.76 -0.38 22.49
C ILE A 122 10.11 -1.32 21.46
N SER A 123 9.42 -2.34 21.95
CA SER A 123 8.55 -3.18 21.10
C SER A 123 7.20 -2.51 20.91
N VAL A 124 6.70 -2.50 19.71
CA VAL A 124 5.40 -1.95 19.31
C VAL A 124 4.63 -2.96 18.50
N ASP A 125 3.52 -3.45 19.05
CA ASP A 125 2.59 -4.29 18.31
C ASP A 125 1.74 -3.40 17.41
N VAL A 126 1.87 -3.61 16.10
CA VAL A 126 1.10 -2.87 15.10
C VAL A 126 -0.03 -3.76 14.62
N PRO A 127 -1.30 -3.42 14.87
CA PRO A 127 -2.42 -4.20 14.38
C PRO A 127 -2.36 -4.39 12.86
N ASP A 128 -2.87 -5.52 12.35
CA ASP A 128 -2.97 -5.71 10.90
C ASP A 128 -3.99 -4.73 10.30
N VAL A 129 -3.75 -4.34 9.07
CA VAL A 129 -4.71 -3.52 8.31
C VAL A 129 -5.90 -4.43 7.94
N PRO A 130 -7.14 -4.06 8.31
CA PRO A 130 -8.31 -4.83 7.88
C PRO A 130 -8.33 -4.99 6.35
N TRP A 131 -8.75 -6.16 5.88
CA TRP A 131 -8.61 -6.59 4.50
C TRP A 131 -9.11 -5.56 3.47
N GLN A 132 -10.27 -4.95 3.71
CA GLN A 132 -10.86 -3.96 2.80
C GLN A 132 -10.02 -2.70 2.59
N TYR A 133 -9.11 -2.39 3.51
CA TYR A 133 -8.15 -1.28 3.39
C TYR A 133 -6.81 -1.70 2.78
N LYS A 134 -6.67 -3.01 2.44
CA LYS A 134 -5.55 -3.50 1.61
C LYS A 134 -5.84 -3.35 0.12
N ILE A 135 -7.11 -3.13 -0.27
CA ILE A 135 -7.49 -2.92 -1.67
C ILE A 135 -6.70 -1.73 -2.23
N ALA A 136 -5.95 -1.97 -3.28
CA ALA A 136 -5.17 -0.92 -3.95
C ALA A 136 -6.07 0.06 -4.71
N ASP A 137 -5.59 1.27 -4.93
CA ASP A 137 -6.33 2.30 -5.68
C ASP A 137 -6.43 1.97 -7.18
N SER A 138 -5.60 1.06 -7.68
CA SER A 138 -5.64 0.62 -9.07
C SER A 138 -5.09 -0.78 -9.28
N TYR A 139 -5.61 -1.42 -10.33
CA TYR A 139 -5.18 -2.74 -10.79
C TYR A 139 -5.03 -2.70 -12.30
N SER A 140 -4.03 -3.42 -12.80
CA SER A 140 -3.73 -3.52 -14.22
C SER A 140 -3.75 -4.97 -14.71
N GLY A 141 -4.19 -5.16 -15.95
CA GLY A 141 -4.28 -6.48 -16.57
C GLY A 141 -4.70 -6.39 -18.02
N THR A 142 -4.99 -7.52 -18.59
CA THR A 142 -5.42 -7.62 -19.99
C THR A 142 -6.85 -8.10 -20.06
N TYR A 143 -7.72 -7.35 -20.76
CA TYR A 143 -8.99 -7.88 -21.21
C TYR A 143 -8.79 -8.60 -22.55
N LEU A 144 -9.29 -9.82 -22.63
CA LEU A 144 -9.32 -10.65 -23.83
C LEU A 144 -10.76 -10.86 -24.31
N ASN A 145 -10.95 -10.98 -25.61
CA ASN A 145 -12.20 -11.41 -26.23
C ASN A 145 -11.89 -12.57 -27.16
N THR A 146 -11.95 -13.79 -26.66
CA THR A 146 -11.77 -15.01 -27.47
C THR A 146 -13.01 -15.90 -27.47
N THR A 147 -13.87 -15.72 -26.45
CA THR A 147 -15.02 -16.59 -26.16
C THR A 147 -16.21 -16.32 -27.08
N ILE A 148 -16.44 -15.06 -27.46
CA ILE A 148 -17.52 -14.66 -28.37
C ILE A 148 -16.93 -14.31 -29.72
N LYS A 149 -17.37 -14.98 -30.79
CA LYS A 149 -16.86 -14.82 -32.15
C LYS A 149 -17.15 -13.45 -32.78
N GLN A 150 -16.63 -12.39 -32.17
CA GLN A 150 -16.67 -11.02 -32.70
C GLN A 150 -15.32 -10.56 -33.28
N GLY A 151 -14.37 -11.49 -33.44
CA GLY A 151 -12.97 -11.23 -33.72
C GLY A 151 -12.14 -11.19 -32.41
N GLU A 152 -10.94 -11.73 -32.48
CA GLU A 152 -10.00 -11.64 -31.34
C GLU A 152 -9.67 -10.16 -31.11
N GLN A 153 -9.95 -9.68 -29.90
CA GLN A 153 -9.59 -8.33 -29.49
C GLN A 153 -8.95 -8.40 -28.10
N SER A 154 -7.85 -7.67 -27.94
CA SER A 154 -7.11 -7.59 -26.72
C SER A 154 -6.94 -6.12 -26.31
N TYR A 155 -7.11 -5.85 -25.02
CA TYR A 155 -6.78 -4.58 -24.40
C TYR A 155 -5.69 -4.84 -23.34
N PRO A 156 -4.40 -4.88 -23.77
CA PRO A 156 -3.29 -5.09 -22.85
C PRO A 156 -3.11 -3.89 -21.94
N ASP A 157 -2.53 -4.13 -20.78
CA ASP A 157 -2.20 -3.10 -19.78
C ASP A 157 -3.38 -2.20 -19.43
N HIS A 158 -4.61 -2.75 -19.50
CA HIS A 158 -5.79 -2.00 -19.10
C HIS A 158 -5.78 -1.75 -17.60
N LYS A 159 -6.02 -0.51 -17.22
CA LYS A 159 -6.01 -0.06 -15.84
C LYS A 159 -7.41 0.27 -15.36
N ILE A 160 -7.86 -0.44 -14.33
CA ILE A 160 -9.05 -0.09 -13.55
C ILE A 160 -8.65 0.69 -12.30
N VAL A 161 -9.51 1.60 -11.86
CA VAL A 161 -9.31 2.42 -10.67
C VAL A 161 -10.37 2.04 -9.64
N LEU A 162 -9.92 1.77 -8.40
CA LEU A 162 -10.80 1.32 -7.32
C LEU A 162 -10.92 2.39 -6.23
N LYS A 163 -12.12 2.54 -5.69
CA LYS A 163 -12.37 3.45 -4.59
C LYS A 163 -13.32 2.81 -3.58
N TYR A 164 -12.77 2.36 -2.46
CA TYR A 164 -13.55 1.79 -1.37
C TYR A 164 -14.14 2.90 -0.49
N ASN A 165 -15.43 2.78 -0.19
CA ASN A 165 -16.14 3.65 0.74
C ASN A 165 -16.48 2.86 2.02
N GLY A 166 -15.69 3.07 3.07
CA GLY A 166 -15.86 2.38 4.35
C GLY A 166 -17.17 2.71 5.08
N SER A 167 -17.79 3.87 4.84
CA SER A 167 -19.05 4.25 5.47
C SER A 167 -20.25 3.47 4.94
N SER A 168 -20.22 3.10 3.66
CA SER A 168 -21.28 2.35 2.99
C SER A 168 -20.93 0.91 2.67
N ASN A 169 -19.69 0.49 2.94
CA ASN A 169 -19.11 -0.79 2.58
C ASN A 169 -19.25 -1.11 1.08
N ARG A 170 -19.02 -0.11 0.23
CA ARG A 170 -19.15 -0.22 -1.23
C ARG A 170 -17.84 0.06 -1.94
N LEU A 171 -17.65 -0.60 -3.08
CA LEU A 171 -16.50 -0.41 -3.96
C LEU A 171 -16.97 0.17 -5.29
N THR A 172 -16.35 1.27 -5.71
CA THR A 172 -16.45 1.78 -7.08
C THR A 172 -15.30 1.23 -7.89
N ILE A 173 -15.59 0.69 -9.07
CA ILE A 173 -14.58 0.29 -10.08
C ILE A 173 -14.75 1.19 -11.29
N GLY A 174 -13.80 2.09 -11.48
CA GLY A 174 -13.72 2.98 -12.63
C GLY A 174 -12.93 2.37 -13.78
N ASN A 175 -13.19 2.84 -14.99
CA ASN A 175 -12.63 2.33 -16.25
C ASN A 175 -12.93 0.84 -16.48
N VAL A 176 -14.08 0.37 -16.01
CA VAL A 176 -14.47 -1.04 -16.07
C VAL A 176 -14.61 -1.56 -17.52
N CYS A 177 -14.96 -0.70 -18.46
CA CYS A 177 -15.13 -1.05 -19.87
C CYS A 177 -13.98 -0.48 -20.72
N ALA A 178 -13.07 -1.34 -21.18
CA ALA A 178 -11.91 -0.92 -21.95
C ALA A 178 -12.30 -0.31 -23.31
N TYR A 179 -13.31 -0.84 -23.97
CA TYR A 179 -13.84 -0.28 -25.23
C TYR A 179 -14.33 1.16 -25.02
N SER A 180 -15.09 1.40 -23.94
CA SER A 180 -15.60 2.73 -23.62
C SER A 180 -14.48 3.71 -23.25
N LEU A 181 -13.46 3.25 -22.54
CA LEU A 181 -12.25 4.02 -22.28
C LEU A 181 -11.57 4.46 -23.59
N ALA A 182 -11.43 3.56 -24.55
CA ALA A 182 -10.88 3.86 -25.87
C ALA A 182 -11.74 4.86 -26.67
N GLN A 183 -13.02 5.00 -26.35
CA GLN A 183 -13.94 6.02 -26.90
C GLN A 183 -13.93 7.34 -26.09
N GLY A 184 -13.05 7.48 -25.10
CA GLY A 184 -12.87 8.69 -24.31
C GLY A 184 -13.70 8.77 -23.02
N LEU A 185 -14.45 7.72 -22.65
CA LEU A 185 -15.14 7.64 -21.37
C LEU A 185 -14.16 7.18 -20.29
N ASP A 186 -13.43 8.14 -19.72
CA ASP A 186 -12.33 7.92 -18.77
C ASP A 186 -12.74 8.39 -17.37
N TYR A 187 -12.92 7.43 -16.45
CA TYR A 187 -13.28 7.69 -15.05
C TYR A 187 -12.26 8.59 -14.33
N THR A 188 -11.00 8.54 -14.72
CA THR A 188 -9.97 9.38 -14.06
C THR A 188 -10.09 10.87 -14.42
N LYS A 189 -10.76 11.18 -15.53
CA LYS A 189 -11.03 12.55 -15.98
C LYS A 189 -12.44 13.03 -15.63
N ASP A 190 -13.41 12.11 -15.66
CA ASP A 190 -14.78 12.35 -15.25
C ASP A 190 -15.29 11.15 -14.45
N ASN A 191 -15.39 11.32 -13.15
CA ASN A 191 -15.79 10.27 -12.22
C ASN A 191 -17.29 9.87 -12.31
N ASN A 192 -18.02 10.40 -13.27
CA ASN A 192 -19.42 10.07 -13.54
C ASN A 192 -19.59 9.14 -14.75
N VAL A 193 -18.51 8.69 -15.39
CA VAL A 193 -18.55 7.82 -16.57
C VAL A 193 -17.73 6.56 -16.39
N ASN A 194 -18.10 5.47 -17.07
CA ASN A 194 -17.36 4.22 -17.17
C ASN A 194 -16.98 3.62 -15.80
N TYR A 195 -17.96 3.49 -14.91
CA TYR A 195 -17.77 2.88 -13.60
C TYR A 195 -18.98 2.03 -13.18
N ILE A 196 -18.73 1.12 -12.25
CA ILE A 196 -19.75 0.35 -11.53
C ILE A 196 -19.54 0.48 -10.03
N VAL A 197 -20.60 0.28 -9.26
CA VAL A 197 -20.53 0.32 -7.80
C VAL A 197 -21.18 -0.94 -7.24
N GLY A 198 -20.42 -1.70 -6.47
CA GLY A 198 -20.86 -2.95 -5.86
C GLY A 198 -20.76 -2.95 -4.34
N ASP A 199 -21.43 -3.90 -3.71
CA ASP A 199 -21.40 -4.14 -2.29
C ASP A 199 -20.26 -5.12 -1.96
N VAL A 200 -19.45 -4.77 -0.94
CA VAL A 200 -18.28 -5.55 -0.54
C VAL A 200 -18.66 -6.56 0.54
N ASP A 201 -18.36 -7.83 0.31
CA ASP A 201 -18.34 -8.85 1.33
C ASP A 201 -16.90 -9.04 1.82
N ILE A 202 -16.63 -8.56 3.05
CA ILE A 202 -15.28 -8.57 3.63
C ILE A 202 -14.83 -10.00 3.99
N GLU A 203 -15.76 -10.86 4.41
CA GLU A 203 -15.44 -12.24 4.78
C GLU A 203 -15.17 -13.09 3.54
N ALA A 204 -16.03 -12.99 2.53
CA ALA A 204 -15.87 -13.69 1.26
C ALA A 204 -14.82 -13.05 0.34
N LYS A 205 -14.36 -11.82 0.64
CA LYS A 205 -13.42 -11.04 -0.18
C LYS A 205 -13.93 -10.83 -1.61
N THR A 206 -15.22 -10.52 -1.72
CA THR A 206 -15.89 -10.32 -2.99
C THR A 206 -16.54 -8.94 -3.07
N VAL A 207 -16.83 -8.53 -4.29
CA VAL A 207 -17.69 -7.40 -4.57
C VAL A 207 -18.78 -7.84 -5.53
N SER A 208 -20.04 -7.65 -5.14
CA SER A 208 -21.21 -7.99 -5.93
C SER A 208 -21.85 -6.75 -6.52
N PHE A 209 -22.25 -6.83 -7.78
CA PHE A 209 -22.87 -5.73 -8.49
C PHE A 209 -24.35 -6.08 -8.79
N PRO A 210 -25.29 -5.14 -8.57
CA PRO A 210 -26.69 -5.40 -8.86
C PRO A 210 -26.89 -5.56 -10.37
N VAL A 211 -27.49 -6.69 -10.75
CA VAL A 211 -27.84 -7.00 -12.16
C VAL A 211 -29.34 -6.84 -12.33
N THR A 212 -29.74 -5.96 -13.25
CA THR A 212 -31.15 -5.77 -13.63
C THR A 212 -31.45 -6.53 -14.94
N SER A 213 -32.71 -6.55 -15.38
CA SER A 213 -33.08 -7.08 -16.69
C SER A 213 -32.41 -6.35 -17.86
N SER A 214 -31.96 -5.11 -17.63
CA SER A 214 -31.22 -4.31 -18.61
C SER A 214 -29.69 -4.42 -18.47
N GLY A 215 -29.22 -5.22 -17.52
CA GLY A 215 -27.80 -5.35 -17.19
C GLY A 215 -27.40 -4.50 -15.97
N ILE A 216 -26.11 -4.25 -15.86
CA ILE A 216 -25.48 -3.45 -14.82
C ILE A 216 -25.34 -2.03 -15.36
N ASP A 217 -25.85 -1.06 -14.58
CA ASP A 217 -25.59 0.36 -14.89
C ASP A 217 -24.12 0.68 -14.67
N ALA A 218 -23.43 0.91 -15.75
CA ALA A 218 -21.99 1.23 -15.76
C ALA A 218 -21.71 2.67 -16.19
N HIS A 219 -22.75 3.52 -16.16
CA HIS A 219 -22.60 4.95 -16.52
C HIS A 219 -21.87 5.15 -17.87
N LEU A 220 -22.23 4.34 -18.85
CA LEU A 220 -21.71 4.37 -20.21
C LEU A 220 -22.59 5.25 -21.12
N ALA A 221 -22.30 5.23 -22.42
CA ALA A 221 -23.13 5.92 -23.40
C ALA A 221 -24.60 5.44 -23.34
N SER A 222 -25.55 6.35 -23.63
CA SER A 222 -26.98 6.04 -23.59
C SER A 222 -27.34 4.78 -24.39
N GLY A 223 -28.17 3.94 -23.81
CA GLY A 223 -28.63 2.68 -24.42
C GLY A 223 -27.62 1.54 -24.37
N THR A 224 -26.55 1.67 -23.60
CA THR A 224 -25.57 0.61 -23.34
C THR A 224 -25.52 0.24 -21.88
N ALA A 225 -25.21 -1.04 -21.58
CA ALA A 225 -25.02 -1.56 -20.24
C ALA A 225 -23.96 -2.67 -20.24
N LEU A 226 -23.45 -3.02 -19.07
CA LEU A 226 -22.67 -4.25 -18.90
C LEU A 226 -23.61 -5.40 -18.54
N MET A 227 -23.31 -6.57 -19.10
CA MET A 227 -24.07 -7.80 -18.84
C MET A 227 -23.10 -8.92 -18.49
N PRO A 228 -23.28 -9.62 -17.35
CA PRO A 228 -22.56 -10.84 -17.10
C PRO A 228 -23.02 -11.95 -18.05
N PHE A 229 -22.10 -12.74 -18.54
CA PHE A 229 -22.38 -13.87 -19.41
C PHE A 229 -21.88 -15.16 -18.76
N GLU A 230 -22.60 -16.24 -19.06
CA GLU A 230 -22.16 -17.58 -18.81
C GLU A 230 -22.20 -18.35 -20.12
N LEU A 231 -21.26 -19.27 -20.32
CA LEU A 231 -21.30 -20.22 -21.42
C LEU A 231 -21.99 -21.49 -20.93
N LYS A 232 -23.04 -21.90 -21.64
CA LYS A 232 -23.78 -23.10 -21.35
C LYS A 232 -24.12 -23.82 -22.67
N ASP A 233 -23.72 -25.06 -22.79
CA ASP A 233 -23.99 -25.89 -23.97
C ASP A 233 -23.61 -25.21 -25.31
N ASP A 234 -22.41 -24.61 -25.35
CA ASP A 234 -21.91 -23.80 -26.47
C ASP A 234 -22.76 -22.55 -26.81
N SER A 235 -23.70 -22.21 -25.95
CA SER A 235 -24.54 -21.03 -26.05
C SER A 235 -24.22 -20.01 -24.92
N ILE A 236 -24.47 -18.77 -25.26
CA ILE A 236 -24.29 -17.67 -24.32
C ILE A 236 -25.65 -17.32 -23.74
N TYR A 237 -25.75 -17.21 -22.41
CA TYR A 237 -26.89 -16.62 -21.76
C TYR A 237 -26.46 -15.62 -20.69
N SER A 238 -27.31 -14.65 -20.37
CA SER A 238 -26.99 -13.66 -19.34
C SER A 238 -26.97 -14.31 -17.96
N GLY A 239 -25.86 -14.14 -17.24
CA GLY A 239 -25.73 -14.52 -15.84
C GLY A 239 -26.64 -13.70 -14.94
N LYS A 240 -26.97 -14.26 -13.77
CA LYS A 240 -27.81 -13.58 -12.76
C LYS A 240 -26.98 -12.82 -11.76
N GLU A 241 -25.73 -13.18 -11.59
CA GLU A 241 -24.83 -12.63 -10.60
C GLU A 241 -23.60 -12.05 -11.30
N PHE A 242 -23.13 -10.92 -10.80
CA PHE A 242 -21.88 -10.32 -11.23
C PHE A 242 -21.03 -10.07 -10.01
N ILE A 243 -20.11 -10.99 -9.77
CA ILE A 243 -19.26 -10.99 -8.57
C ILE A 243 -17.81 -10.97 -9.02
N TRP A 244 -17.05 -10.04 -8.49
CA TRP A 244 -15.60 -10.00 -8.63
C TRP A 244 -14.97 -10.45 -7.32
N THR A 245 -13.88 -11.22 -7.40
CA THR A 245 -13.26 -11.86 -6.23
C THR A 245 -11.82 -11.40 -6.08
N PHE A 246 -11.47 -10.99 -4.88
CA PHE A 246 -10.08 -10.68 -4.53
C PHE A 246 -9.40 -11.90 -3.91
N ASN A 247 -8.07 -11.95 -4.02
CA ASN A 247 -7.27 -12.87 -3.23
C ASN A 247 -7.11 -12.38 -1.76
N GLU A 248 -6.51 -13.23 -0.91
CA GLU A 248 -6.33 -12.99 0.53
C GLU A 248 -5.65 -11.65 0.85
N ASP A 249 -4.68 -11.24 0.06
CA ASP A 249 -3.89 -10.03 0.27
C ASP A 249 -4.38 -8.80 -0.50
N ALA A 250 -5.52 -8.94 -1.22
CA ALA A 250 -6.06 -7.91 -2.12
C ALA A 250 -5.05 -7.42 -3.18
N THR A 251 -4.11 -8.26 -3.59
CA THR A 251 -3.15 -7.96 -4.66
C THR A 251 -3.63 -8.36 -6.05
N GLU A 252 -4.68 -9.16 -6.11
CA GLU A 252 -5.30 -9.60 -7.36
C GLU A 252 -6.83 -9.52 -7.25
N ILE A 253 -7.49 -9.14 -8.34
CA ILE A 253 -8.94 -9.14 -8.50
C ILE A 253 -9.32 -9.94 -9.74
N SER A 254 -10.17 -10.94 -9.58
CA SER A 254 -10.68 -11.78 -10.66
C SER A 254 -12.12 -11.45 -10.99
N PHE A 255 -12.47 -11.56 -12.25
CA PHE A 255 -13.80 -11.24 -12.77
C PHE A 255 -14.31 -12.33 -13.73
N PRO A 256 -15.64 -12.56 -13.77
CA PRO A 256 -16.24 -13.50 -14.70
C PRO A 256 -16.35 -12.91 -16.11
N ILE A 257 -16.80 -13.70 -17.07
CA ILE A 257 -17.12 -13.24 -18.43
C ILE A 257 -18.22 -12.19 -18.37
N PHE A 258 -18.02 -11.07 -19.06
CA PHE A 258 -19.04 -10.04 -19.20
C PHE A 258 -18.91 -9.29 -20.53
N GLY A 259 -19.87 -8.47 -20.88
CA GLY A 259 -19.79 -7.69 -22.10
C GLY A 259 -20.57 -6.40 -22.07
N LEU A 260 -20.24 -5.53 -23.02
CA LEU A 260 -20.96 -4.34 -23.36
C LEU A 260 -22.11 -4.71 -24.30
N VAL A 261 -23.33 -4.38 -23.92
CA VAL A 261 -24.54 -4.64 -24.69
C VAL A 261 -25.27 -3.35 -25.03
N SER A 262 -25.97 -3.36 -26.18
CA SER A 262 -26.91 -2.31 -26.57
C SER A 262 -28.19 -2.98 -27.07
N GLY A 263 -29.26 -2.87 -26.31
CA GLY A 263 -30.46 -3.67 -26.49
C GLY A 263 -30.11 -5.17 -26.38
N THR A 264 -30.40 -5.93 -27.45
CA THR A 264 -30.08 -7.38 -27.53
C THR A 264 -28.72 -7.68 -28.20
N SER A 265 -28.00 -6.65 -28.62
CA SER A 265 -26.74 -6.82 -29.35
C SER A 265 -25.55 -6.68 -28.43
N ILE A 266 -24.65 -7.67 -28.45
CA ILE A 266 -23.35 -7.61 -27.83
C ILE A 266 -22.43 -6.74 -28.69
N LYS A 267 -21.87 -5.69 -28.12
CA LYS A 267 -20.93 -4.78 -28.79
C LYS A 267 -19.49 -5.17 -28.53
N GLN A 268 -19.21 -5.70 -27.36
CA GLN A 268 -17.90 -6.14 -26.91
C GLN A 268 -18.07 -7.19 -25.84
N SER A 269 -17.15 -8.13 -25.73
CA SER A 269 -17.09 -9.06 -24.62
C SER A 269 -15.70 -9.09 -24.00
N TYR A 270 -15.63 -9.54 -22.77
CA TYR A 270 -14.42 -9.72 -22.01
C TYR A 270 -14.44 -11.10 -21.36
N ASP A 271 -13.44 -11.91 -21.67
CA ASP A 271 -13.27 -13.22 -21.07
C ASP A 271 -12.99 -13.08 -19.58
N ALA A 272 -13.28 -14.14 -18.81
CA ALA A 272 -12.89 -14.18 -17.40
C ALA A 272 -11.38 -13.96 -17.25
N GLY A 273 -10.99 -13.19 -16.25
CA GLY A 273 -9.59 -12.82 -16.10
C GLY A 273 -9.25 -12.33 -14.70
N THR A 274 -8.00 -11.90 -14.54
CA THR A 274 -7.47 -11.38 -13.29
C THR A 274 -6.62 -10.14 -13.57
N PHE A 275 -6.80 -9.12 -12.74
CA PHE A 275 -5.96 -7.92 -12.71
C PHE A 275 -5.14 -7.91 -11.43
N LYS A 276 -3.95 -7.32 -11.49
CA LYS A 276 -3.00 -7.21 -10.37
C LYS A 276 -2.90 -5.78 -9.90
N ALA A 277 -2.73 -5.61 -8.60
CA ALA A 277 -2.47 -4.31 -7.98
C ALA A 277 -1.19 -3.68 -8.54
N ASP A 278 -1.25 -2.38 -8.85
CA ASP A 278 -0.13 -1.60 -9.38
C ASP A 278 0.94 -1.28 -8.32
#